data_40393bcaeb1a5aa6f023742968f517f1
#
_entry.id   40393bcaeb1a5aa6f023742968f517f1
#
_cell.length_a   1.000
_cell.length_b   1.000
_cell.length_c   1.000
_cell.angle_alpha   90.00
_cell.angle_beta   90.00
_cell.angle_gamma   90.00
#
_symmetry.space_group_name_H-M   'P 1'
#
loop_
_entity.id
_entity.type
_entity.pdbx_description
1 polymer ?
#
loop_
_entity_poly.entity_id
_entity_poly.type
_entity_poly.pdbx_seq_one_letter_code
_entity_poly.pdbx_strand_id
1 'polypeptide(L)'
;MRTSHRQIRKRILDAKSKITDEEFFSSRAYNGYLTDLAEAATKRYKRPLRVRVVADHDDETVAFTDYHGIYINACNHITWSFPSRLLRSMSLEGLNAHECGHNLFTDERIWHSYFAGLAKGKFYPKMPDGLDSMQKLYAKDILEALTDDTDTVPMQVIMSTAHALSNILEDGYVDARYSYEFPGSPAKGIALNNLRYADTMPEITEMINRKYYDHSIVVNLLIQYVRAHEVNNLSGYTGEFIDKLYEYIPWIDESVYDDDARSRCEAANRILVDLWPMMQRCFDALRDKQKQAQQQAQQSSPVSYTHLRA
;
A
#
# COMPACT_ATOMS: atom_id res chain seq x y z
N MET A 1 46.11 -28.45 -22.30
CA MET A 1 45.05 -28.07 -23.26
C MET A 1 44.57 -26.63 -22.94
N ARG A 2 44.65 -25.71 -23.91
CA ARG A 2 44.22 -24.32 -23.66
C ARG A 2 42.69 -24.21 -23.84
N THR A 3 42.00 -23.70 -22.85
CA THR A 3 40.55 -23.45 -22.96
C THR A 3 40.29 -22.13 -23.65
N SER A 4 39.53 -22.13 -24.75
CA SER A 4 39.22 -20.92 -25.50
C SER A 4 38.25 -19.99 -24.76
N HIS A 5 38.30 -18.68 -25.01
CA HIS A 5 37.37 -17.70 -24.45
C HIS A 5 35.88 -18.07 -24.68
N ARG A 6 35.57 -18.63 -25.87
CA ARG A 6 34.23 -19.14 -26.17
C ARG A 6 33.76 -20.26 -25.25
N GLN A 7 34.71 -21.21 -24.90
CA GLN A 7 34.40 -22.31 -23.99
C GLN A 7 34.20 -21.81 -22.56
N ILE A 8 35.03 -20.85 -22.13
CA ILE A 8 34.87 -20.21 -20.81
C ILE A 8 33.52 -19.51 -20.72
N ARG A 9 33.18 -18.68 -21.71
CA ARG A 9 31.88 -17.96 -21.78
C ARG A 9 30.72 -18.94 -21.79
N LYS A 10 30.77 -20.02 -22.56
CA LYS A 10 29.73 -21.05 -22.56
C LYS A 10 29.53 -21.66 -21.19
N ARG A 11 30.61 -22.06 -20.49
CA ARG A 11 30.55 -22.61 -19.13
C ARG A 11 29.91 -21.62 -18.14
N ILE A 12 30.26 -20.34 -18.21
CA ILE A 12 29.65 -19.31 -17.38
C ILE A 12 28.16 -19.19 -17.64
N LEU A 13 27.74 -19.17 -18.92
CA LEU A 13 26.33 -19.10 -19.30
C LEU A 13 25.55 -20.35 -18.85
N ASP A 14 26.13 -21.55 -19.06
CA ASP A 14 25.55 -22.82 -18.65
C ASP A 14 25.43 -22.92 -17.10
N ALA A 15 26.40 -22.36 -16.37
CA ALA A 15 26.30 -22.29 -14.90
C ALA A 15 25.23 -21.31 -14.43
N LYS A 16 25.15 -20.12 -15.06
CA LYS A 16 24.11 -19.12 -14.75
C LYS A 16 22.69 -19.62 -15.03
N SER A 17 22.50 -20.42 -16.10
CA SER A 17 21.20 -20.95 -16.47
C SER A 17 20.66 -22.02 -15.51
N LYS A 18 21.52 -22.55 -14.61
CA LYS A 18 21.13 -23.53 -13.59
C LYS A 18 20.64 -22.91 -12.29
N ILE A 19 20.94 -21.63 -12.06
CA ILE A 19 20.49 -20.91 -10.85
C ILE A 19 19.06 -20.45 -11.10
N THR A 20 18.13 -20.83 -10.22
CA THR A 20 16.74 -20.35 -10.28
C THR A 20 16.67 -18.87 -9.92
N ASP A 21 15.52 -18.23 -10.17
CA ASP A 21 15.33 -16.82 -9.78
C ASP A 21 15.23 -16.68 -8.27
N GLU A 22 14.60 -17.64 -7.60
CA GLU A 22 14.51 -17.70 -6.13
C GLU A 22 15.91 -17.79 -5.50
N GLU A 23 16.78 -18.70 -6.00
CA GLU A 23 18.15 -18.83 -5.53
C GLU A 23 18.97 -17.57 -5.81
N PHE A 24 18.76 -16.95 -6.96
CA PHE A 24 19.48 -15.75 -7.36
C PHE A 24 19.11 -14.57 -6.46
N PHE A 25 17.82 -14.26 -6.31
CA PHE A 25 17.35 -13.09 -5.57
C PHE A 25 17.52 -13.24 -4.05
N SER A 26 17.40 -14.44 -3.50
CA SER A 26 17.67 -14.69 -2.08
C SER A 26 19.17 -14.82 -1.75
N SER A 27 20.06 -14.79 -2.75
CA SER A 27 21.49 -14.93 -2.55
C SER A 27 22.08 -13.80 -1.70
N ARG A 28 23.14 -14.13 -0.94
CA ARG A 28 23.88 -13.12 -0.16
C ARG A 28 24.44 -11.98 -1.05
N ALA A 29 24.83 -12.30 -2.29
CA ALA A 29 25.37 -11.32 -3.21
C ALA A 29 24.30 -10.30 -3.65
N TYR A 30 23.09 -10.77 -3.95
CA TYR A 30 21.99 -9.90 -4.36
C TYR A 30 21.48 -9.05 -3.18
N ASN A 31 21.36 -9.64 -1.99
CA ASN A 31 21.04 -8.90 -0.75
C ASN A 31 22.10 -7.81 -0.46
N GLY A 32 23.39 -8.13 -0.66
CA GLY A 32 24.48 -7.15 -0.53
C GLY A 32 24.34 -6.01 -1.54
N TYR A 33 24.05 -6.33 -2.80
CA TYR A 33 23.84 -5.34 -3.85
C TYR A 33 22.68 -4.35 -3.51
N LEU A 34 21.52 -4.84 -3.07
CA LEU A 34 20.41 -3.96 -2.69
C LEU A 34 20.73 -3.18 -1.40
N THR A 35 21.49 -3.78 -0.46
CA THR A 35 21.98 -3.07 0.72
C THR A 35 22.90 -1.90 0.34
N ASP A 36 23.83 -2.12 -0.60
CA ASP A 36 24.73 -1.06 -1.09
C ASP A 36 23.94 0.09 -1.74
N LEU A 37 22.88 -0.23 -2.49
CA LEU A 37 21.97 0.79 -3.05
C LEU A 37 21.24 1.56 -1.95
N ALA A 38 20.73 0.88 -0.93
CA ALA A 38 20.04 1.52 0.20
C ALA A 38 21.00 2.40 1.01
N GLU A 39 22.23 1.95 1.26
CA GLU A 39 23.27 2.77 1.91
C GLU A 39 23.61 4.02 1.11
N ALA A 40 23.78 3.87 -0.21
CA ALA A 40 24.10 4.99 -1.08
C ALA A 40 22.99 6.05 -1.09
N ALA A 41 21.73 5.64 -1.14
CA ALA A 41 20.58 6.54 -1.11
C ALA A 41 20.41 7.23 0.26
N THR A 42 20.41 6.42 1.35
CA THR A 42 20.12 6.90 2.70
C THR A 42 21.32 7.50 3.42
N LYS A 43 22.54 7.33 2.87
CA LYS A 43 23.83 7.75 3.47
C LYS A 43 24.07 7.16 4.88
N ARG A 44 23.46 6.02 5.19
CA ARG A 44 23.56 5.34 6.50
C ARG A 44 24.76 4.39 6.58
N TYR A 45 25.98 4.86 6.32
CA TYR A 45 27.21 4.05 6.28
C TYR A 45 27.64 3.47 7.64
N LYS A 46 27.30 4.11 8.76
CA LYS A 46 27.68 3.63 10.10
C LYS A 46 26.70 2.63 10.70
N ARG A 47 25.45 2.71 10.31
CA ARG A 47 24.36 1.79 10.68
C ARG A 47 23.57 1.50 9.41
N PRO A 48 24.06 0.57 8.57
CA PRO A 48 23.48 0.31 7.27
C PRO A 48 22.05 -0.19 7.42
N LEU A 49 21.21 0.32 6.54
CA LEU A 49 19.85 -0.17 6.36
C LEU A 49 19.94 -1.49 5.59
N ARG A 50 19.96 -2.61 6.31
CA ARG A 50 20.14 -3.93 5.70
C ARG A 50 18.90 -4.32 4.90
N VAL A 51 19.12 -4.77 3.68
CA VAL A 51 18.06 -5.31 2.83
C VAL A 51 18.09 -6.84 2.93
N ARG A 52 16.93 -7.43 3.20
CA ARG A 52 16.71 -8.86 3.20
C ARG A 52 15.69 -9.23 2.15
N VAL A 53 16.13 -9.94 1.13
CA VAL A 53 15.25 -10.52 0.11
C VAL A 53 14.99 -11.98 0.47
N VAL A 54 13.73 -12.34 0.56
CA VAL A 54 13.26 -13.71 0.68
C VAL A 54 12.57 -14.15 -0.60
N ALA A 55 12.44 -15.43 -0.84
CA ALA A 55 11.69 -15.97 -1.96
C ALA A 55 10.64 -16.94 -1.40
N ASP A 56 9.44 -16.43 -1.15
CA ASP A 56 8.34 -17.18 -0.55
C ASP A 56 7.07 -16.92 -1.37
N HIS A 57 6.53 -17.99 -1.97
CA HIS A 57 5.31 -17.92 -2.79
C HIS A 57 4.02 -17.92 -1.96
N ASP A 58 4.10 -18.30 -0.69
CA ASP A 58 2.96 -18.38 0.22
C ASP A 58 2.78 -17.09 1.03
N ASP A 59 3.80 -16.21 1.04
CA ASP A 59 3.77 -14.91 1.70
C ASP A 59 3.24 -13.82 0.74
N GLU A 60 2.11 -13.22 1.07
CA GLU A 60 1.50 -12.12 0.30
C GLU A 60 2.23 -10.78 0.46
N THR A 61 3.17 -10.67 1.39
CA THR A 61 3.96 -9.46 1.61
C THR A 61 4.75 -9.09 0.36
N VAL A 62 4.67 -7.85 -0.07
CA VAL A 62 5.47 -7.33 -1.20
C VAL A 62 6.82 -6.84 -0.72
N ALA A 63 6.83 -5.80 0.09
CA ALA A 63 7.99 -5.23 0.76
C ALA A 63 7.53 -4.40 1.96
N PHE A 64 8.42 -4.15 2.90
CA PHE A 64 8.22 -3.17 3.98
C PHE A 64 9.54 -2.75 4.59
N THR A 65 9.54 -1.60 5.27
CA THR A 65 10.63 -1.17 6.15
C THR A 65 10.13 -1.01 7.58
N ASP A 66 11.01 -1.36 8.54
CA ASP A 66 10.84 -1.05 9.97
C ASP A 66 11.78 0.07 10.42
N TYR A 67 12.32 0.84 9.47
CA TYR A 67 13.33 1.88 9.63
C TYR A 67 14.70 1.39 10.14
N HIS A 68 14.84 0.09 10.42
CA HIS A 68 16.11 -0.57 10.79
C HIS A 68 16.59 -1.50 9.68
N GLY A 69 15.68 -2.02 8.88
CA GLY A 69 15.93 -2.87 7.74
C GLY A 69 14.83 -2.75 6.70
N ILE A 70 15.10 -3.29 5.53
CA ILE A 70 14.14 -3.42 4.43
C ILE A 70 13.93 -4.91 4.17
N TYR A 71 12.67 -5.30 4.09
CA TYR A 71 12.22 -6.64 3.75
C TYR A 71 11.56 -6.64 2.39
N ILE A 72 11.94 -7.57 1.50
CA ILE A 72 11.37 -7.69 0.16
C ILE A 72 11.12 -9.18 -0.12
N ASN A 73 9.90 -9.54 -0.52
CA ASN A 73 9.63 -10.86 -1.04
C ASN A 73 9.82 -10.87 -2.56
N ALA A 74 10.81 -11.59 -3.07
CA ALA A 74 11.08 -11.69 -4.50
C ALA A 74 9.96 -12.42 -5.28
N CYS A 75 9.17 -13.26 -4.60
CA CYS A 75 8.06 -14.01 -5.18
C CYS A 75 6.70 -13.28 -5.05
N ASN A 76 6.70 -12.00 -4.64
CA ASN A 76 5.47 -11.21 -4.59
C ASN A 76 4.80 -11.13 -5.96
N HIS A 77 3.48 -10.93 -5.96
CA HIS A 77 2.65 -10.98 -7.17
C HIS A 77 3.05 -9.95 -8.25
N ILE A 78 3.63 -8.81 -7.88
CA ILE A 78 4.09 -7.78 -8.82
C ILE A 78 5.37 -8.24 -9.51
N THR A 79 6.42 -8.49 -8.72
CA THR A 79 7.74 -8.90 -9.22
C THR A 79 7.64 -10.20 -10.02
N TRP A 80 6.89 -11.19 -9.52
CA TRP A 80 6.79 -12.51 -10.16
C TRP A 80 6.00 -12.49 -11.46
N SER A 81 5.15 -11.49 -11.68
CA SER A 81 4.42 -11.30 -12.94
C SER A 81 5.31 -10.91 -14.13
N PHE A 82 6.53 -10.45 -13.88
CA PHE A 82 7.45 -10.09 -14.96
C PHE A 82 8.11 -11.34 -15.59
N PRO A 83 8.25 -11.38 -16.93
CA PRO A 83 8.65 -12.58 -17.65
C PRO A 83 10.15 -12.88 -17.61
N SER A 84 11.00 -11.95 -17.15
CA SER A 84 12.44 -12.12 -17.20
C SER A 84 13.11 -11.72 -15.87
N ARG A 85 14.23 -12.40 -15.56
CA ARG A 85 15.06 -12.07 -14.40
C ARG A 85 15.50 -10.60 -14.39
N LEU A 86 15.77 -10.00 -15.54
CA LEU A 86 16.13 -8.59 -15.62
C LEU A 86 15.00 -7.69 -15.14
N LEU A 87 13.77 -7.89 -15.61
CA LEU A 87 12.62 -7.10 -15.18
C LEU A 87 12.27 -7.34 -13.72
N ARG A 88 12.39 -8.58 -13.24
CA ARG A 88 12.24 -8.90 -11.81
C ARG A 88 13.29 -8.19 -10.96
N SER A 89 14.56 -8.15 -11.40
CA SER A 89 15.61 -7.37 -10.72
C SER A 89 15.30 -5.87 -10.67
N MET A 90 14.83 -5.30 -11.79
CA MET A 90 14.40 -3.89 -11.83
C MET A 90 13.22 -3.63 -10.89
N SER A 91 12.27 -4.56 -10.81
CA SER A 91 11.15 -4.50 -9.86
C SER A 91 11.66 -4.48 -8.42
N LEU A 92 12.56 -5.40 -8.05
CA LEU A 92 13.14 -5.46 -6.70
C LEU A 92 13.98 -4.22 -6.36
N GLU A 93 14.71 -3.65 -7.32
CA GLU A 93 15.39 -2.37 -7.15
C GLU A 93 14.39 -1.24 -6.88
N GLY A 94 13.25 -1.24 -7.59
CA GLY A 94 12.16 -0.29 -7.39
C GLY A 94 11.51 -0.42 -6.01
N LEU A 95 11.24 -1.64 -5.53
CA LEU A 95 10.73 -1.89 -4.18
C LEU A 95 11.73 -1.42 -3.13
N ASN A 96 13.02 -1.75 -3.28
CA ASN A 96 14.06 -1.26 -2.40
C ASN A 96 14.13 0.28 -2.36
N ALA A 97 13.97 0.93 -3.51
CA ALA A 97 13.95 2.39 -3.62
C ALA A 97 12.74 3.02 -2.92
N HIS A 98 11.56 2.43 -3.08
CA HIS A 98 10.35 2.83 -2.38
C HIS A 98 10.53 2.77 -0.85
N GLU A 99 11.03 1.66 -0.33
CA GLU A 99 11.28 1.50 1.11
C GLU A 99 12.40 2.44 1.64
N CYS A 100 13.40 2.72 0.80
CA CYS A 100 14.39 3.76 1.10
C CYS A 100 13.74 5.15 1.16
N GLY A 101 12.77 5.41 0.29
CA GLY A 101 12.00 6.65 0.27
C GLY A 101 11.25 6.89 1.58
N HIS A 102 10.57 5.87 2.13
CA HIS A 102 9.96 5.97 3.45
C HIS A 102 10.98 6.32 4.54
N ASN A 103 12.16 5.69 4.51
CA ASN A 103 13.24 5.99 5.45
C ASN A 103 13.80 7.42 5.34
N LEU A 104 13.66 8.07 4.18
CA LEU A 104 14.19 9.40 3.91
C LEU A 104 13.18 10.51 4.10
N PHE A 105 11.92 10.27 3.72
CA PHE A 105 10.96 11.34 3.46
C PHE A 105 9.69 11.26 4.30
N THR A 106 9.34 10.09 4.87
CA THR A 106 8.15 9.96 5.72
C THR A 106 8.36 10.63 7.08
N ASP A 107 7.47 11.53 7.48
CA ASP A 107 7.42 12.05 8.85
C ASP A 107 6.52 11.18 9.74
N GLU A 108 7.13 10.19 10.39
CA GLU A 108 6.43 9.27 11.30
C GLU A 108 5.64 9.99 12.40
N ARG A 109 6.13 11.15 12.89
CA ARG A 109 5.46 11.89 13.98
C ARG A 109 4.15 12.47 13.50
N ILE A 110 4.10 12.98 12.27
CA ILE A 110 2.88 13.49 11.66
C ILE A 110 1.92 12.33 11.44
N TRP A 111 2.40 11.23 10.90
CA TRP A 111 1.61 10.03 10.67
C TRP A 111 0.99 9.47 11.96
N HIS A 112 1.79 9.32 13.02
CA HIS A 112 1.28 8.91 14.34
C HIS A 112 0.30 9.93 14.93
N SER A 113 0.52 11.23 14.74
CA SER A 113 -0.38 12.29 15.22
C SER A 113 -1.72 12.24 14.51
N TYR A 114 -1.75 11.91 13.23
CA TYR A 114 -2.96 11.72 12.44
C TYR A 114 -3.86 10.63 13.02
N PHE A 115 -3.33 9.43 13.19
CA PHE A 115 -4.11 8.31 13.73
C PHE A 115 -4.46 8.48 15.21
N ALA A 116 -3.56 9.06 16.01
CA ALA A 116 -3.86 9.40 17.40
C ALA A 116 -4.95 10.47 17.52
N GLY A 117 -5.06 11.37 16.56
CA GLY A 117 -6.14 12.34 16.45
C GLY A 117 -7.46 11.66 16.17
N LEU A 118 -7.53 10.86 15.11
CA LEU A 118 -8.75 10.11 14.73
C LEU A 118 -9.25 9.20 15.88
N ALA A 119 -8.34 8.47 16.53
CA ALA A 119 -8.69 7.62 17.68
C ALA A 119 -9.29 8.39 18.87
N LYS A 120 -9.12 9.71 18.91
CA LYS A 120 -9.71 10.61 19.92
C LYS A 120 -10.89 11.42 19.38
N GLY A 121 -11.43 11.06 18.23
CA GLY A 121 -12.52 11.79 17.58
C GLY A 121 -12.11 13.20 17.15
N LYS A 122 -10.88 13.36 16.61
CA LYS A 122 -10.38 14.66 16.15
C LYS A 122 -9.65 14.50 14.82
N PHE A 123 -9.93 15.38 13.88
CA PHE A 123 -9.12 15.52 12.67
C PHE A 123 -7.75 16.14 13.01
N TYR A 124 -6.73 15.67 12.36
CA TYR A 124 -5.37 16.22 12.42
C TYR A 124 -4.92 16.64 11.00
N PRO A 125 -4.28 17.79 10.81
CA PRO A 125 -3.90 18.79 11.84
C PRO A 125 -5.09 19.61 12.36
N LYS A 126 -6.18 19.67 11.59
CA LYS A 126 -7.40 20.42 11.91
C LYS A 126 -8.60 19.84 11.15
N MET A 127 -9.80 20.34 11.44
CA MET A 127 -10.98 20.13 10.60
C MET A 127 -10.70 20.60 9.17
N PRO A 128 -11.03 19.81 8.13
CA PRO A 128 -10.86 20.26 6.74
C PRO A 128 -11.52 21.59 6.45
N ASP A 129 -10.82 22.46 5.72
CA ASP A 129 -11.36 23.76 5.30
C ASP A 129 -12.31 23.63 4.09
N GLY A 130 -13.18 24.63 3.91
CA GLY A 130 -14.03 24.72 2.72
C GLY A 130 -15.18 23.72 2.66
N LEU A 131 -15.49 23.02 3.77
CA LEU A 131 -16.63 22.11 3.84
C LEU A 131 -17.96 22.87 3.73
N ASP A 132 -18.86 22.35 2.91
CA ASP A 132 -20.24 22.82 2.85
C ASP A 132 -21.04 22.39 4.10
N SER A 133 -22.34 22.72 4.14
CA SER A 133 -23.20 22.44 5.30
C SER A 133 -23.40 20.94 5.52
N MET A 134 -23.50 20.14 4.45
CA MET A 134 -23.67 18.69 4.55
C MET A 134 -22.35 18.02 4.93
N GLN A 135 -21.25 18.42 4.34
CA GLN A 135 -19.92 17.90 4.67
C GLN A 135 -19.53 18.20 6.13
N LYS A 136 -19.94 19.36 6.68
CA LYS A 136 -19.77 19.65 8.12
C LYS A 136 -20.56 18.70 9.00
N LEU A 137 -21.76 18.29 8.58
CA LEU A 137 -22.53 17.29 9.28
C LEU A 137 -21.82 15.92 9.21
N TYR A 138 -21.38 15.51 8.02
CA TYR A 138 -20.62 14.26 7.83
C TYR A 138 -19.35 14.23 8.68
N ALA A 139 -18.61 15.34 8.74
CA ALA A 139 -17.43 15.44 9.58
C ALA A 139 -17.76 15.24 11.07
N LYS A 140 -18.88 15.79 11.54
CA LYS A 140 -19.37 15.60 12.91
C LYS A 140 -19.75 14.14 13.16
N ASP A 141 -20.53 13.53 12.26
CA ASP A 141 -20.95 12.12 12.36
C ASP A 141 -19.73 11.17 12.41
N ILE A 142 -18.71 11.43 11.58
CA ILE A 142 -17.45 10.68 11.60
C ILE A 142 -16.77 10.76 12.97
N LEU A 143 -16.65 11.97 13.55
CA LEU A 143 -15.99 12.15 14.84
C LEU A 143 -16.78 11.50 15.99
N GLU A 144 -18.11 11.52 15.94
CA GLU A 144 -18.98 10.82 16.88
C GLU A 144 -18.82 9.30 16.74
N ALA A 145 -18.84 8.78 15.52
CA ALA A 145 -18.67 7.36 15.23
C ALA A 145 -17.29 6.80 15.65
N LEU A 146 -16.23 7.62 15.57
CA LEU A 146 -14.89 7.23 16.02
C LEU A 146 -14.78 7.02 17.54
N THR A 147 -15.70 7.60 18.32
CA THR A 147 -15.71 7.54 19.79
C THR A 147 -16.89 6.77 20.35
N ASP A 148 -17.72 6.16 19.51
CA ASP A 148 -18.86 5.34 19.92
C ASP A 148 -18.39 3.90 20.22
N ASP A 149 -18.35 3.56 21.51
CA ASP A 149 -18.00 2.22 21.98
C ASP A 149 -19.16 1.19 21.82
N THR A 150 -20.36 1.65 21.49
CA THR A 150 -21.55 0.78 21.38
C THR A 150 -21.68 0.10 20.03
N ASP A 151 -21.21 0.75 18.97
CA ASP A 151 -21.16 0.22 17.59
C ASP A 151 -19.78 0.46 16.96
N THR A 152 -18.97 -0.58 16.93
CA THR A 152 -17.59 -0.50 16.44
C THR A 152 -17.48 -0.58 14.91
N VAL A 153 -18.54 -0.91 14.17
CA VAL A 153 -18.51 -1.06 12.70
C VAL A 153 -18.16 0.25 12.01
N PRO A 154 -18.82 1.39 12.29
CA PRO A 154 -18.45 2.66 11.66
C PRO A 154 -17.00 3.05 11.95
N MET A 155 -16.55 2.93 13.21
CA MET A 155 -15.16 3.21 13.59
C MET A 155 -14.16 2.38 12.76
N GLN A 156 -14.41 1.06 12.60
CA GLN A 156 -13.53 0.17 11.83
C GLN A 156 -13.46 0.59 10.35
N VAL A 157 -14.60 0.94 9.73
CA VAL A 157 -14.64 1.39 8.34
C VAL A 157 -13.92 2.72 8.16
N ILE A 158 -14.17 3.69 9.06
CA ILE A 158 -13.49 4.99 9.03
C ILE A 158 -11.98 4.81 9.16
N MET A 159 -11.51 4.06 10.16
CA MET A 159 -10.09 3.87 10.42
C MET A 159 -9.40 3.12 9.27
N SER A 160 -10.02 2.07 8.72
CA SER A 160 -9.46 1.34 7.59
C SER A 160 -9.39 2.20 6.32
N THR A 161 -10.42 3.01 6.07
CA THR A 161 -10.45 3.95 4.93
C THR A 161 -9.41 5.06 5.10
N ALA A 162 -9.31 5.65 6.30
CA ALA A 162 -8.31 6.66 6.62
C ALA A 162 -6.88 6.11 6.48
N HIS A 163 -6.64 4.85 6.91
CA HIS A 163 -5.35 4.19 6.74
C HIS A 163 -5.01 3.98 5.27
N ALA A 164 -5.97 3.50 4.47
CA ALA A 164 -5.78 3.32 3.02
C ALA A 164 -5.47 4.66 2.33
N LEU A 165 -6.24 5.71 2.60
CA LEU A 165 -6.01 7.05 2.03
C LEU A 165 -4.64 7.61 2.42
N SER A 166 -4.28 7.52 3.71
CA SER A 166 -2.98 7.99 4.21
C SER A 166 -1.81 7.26 3.53
N ASN A 167 -1.89 5.93 3.39
CA ASN A 167 -0.88 5.15 2.68
C ASN A 167 -0.78 5.54 1.21
N ILE A 168 -1.90 5.65 0.50
CA ILE A 168 -1.92 6.00 -0.92
C ILE A 168 -1.21 7.33 -1.17
N LEU A 169 -1.52 8.34 -0.37
CA LEU A 169 -0.95 9.68 -0.52
C LEU A 169 0.54 9.72 -0.12
N GLU A 170 0.91 9.01 0.94
CA GLU A 170 2.30 8.91 1.39
C GLU A 170 3.16 8.15 0.37
N ASP A 171 2.67 7.01 -0.15
CA ASP A 171 3.35 6.24 -1.19
C ASP A 171 3.57 7.07 -2.46
N GLY A 172 2.55 7.85 -2.86
CA GLY A 172 2.65 8.76 -3.99
C GLY A 172 3.74 9.82 -3.79
N TYR A 173 3.75 10.46 -2.62
CA TYR A 173 4.78 11.45 -2.26
C TYR A 173 6.18 10.82 -2.25
N VAL A 174 6.34 9.68 -1.59
CA VAL A 174 7.62 8.99 -1.46
C VAL A 174 8.17 8.59 -2.83
N ASP A 175 7.35 8.03 -3.70
CA ASP A 175 7.74 7.62 -5.05
C ASP A 175 8.13 8.81 -5.92
N ALA A 176 7.35 9.89 -5.88
CA ALA A 176 7.63 11.12 -6.61
C ALA A 176 8.92 11.76 -6.11
N ARG A 177 9.08 11.89 -4.79
CA ARG A 177 10.25 12.52 -4.18
C ARG A 177 11.52 11.71 -4.40
N TYR A 178 11.46 10.38 -4.21
CA TYR A 178 12.60 9.51 -4.47
C TYR A 178 13.03 9.56 -5.94
N SER A 179 12.08 9.52 -6.87
CA SER A 179 12.37 9.58 -8.30
C SER A 179 12.97 10.91 -8.74
N TYR A 180 12.59 12.00 -8.09
CA TYR A 180 13.16 13.33 -8.33
C TYR A 180 14.61 13.44 -7.80
N GLU A 181 14.85 12.97 -6.56
CA GLU A 181 16.18 13.06 -5.92
C GLU A 181 17.19 12.05 -6.50
N PHE A 182 16.72 10.88 -6.92
CA PHE A 182 17.56 9.76 -7.39
C PHE A 182 17.11 9.25 -8.78
N PRO A 183 17.19 10.09 -9.84
CA PRO A 183 16.78 9.69 -11.18
C PRO A 183 17.73 8.65 -11.76
N GLY A 184 17.31 7.39 -11.83
CA GLY A 184 18.15 6.29 -12.34
C GLY A 184 17.40 4.97 -12.43
N SER A 185 18.15 3.85 -12.34
CA SER A 185 17.55 2.50 -12.39
C SER A 185 16.50 2.28 -11.32
N PRO A 186 16.73 2.67 -10.03
CA PRO A 186 15.72 2.51 -8.99
C PRO A 186 14.42 3.26 -9.26
N ALA A 187 14.49 4.53 -9.73
CA ALA A 187 13.31 5.30 -10.11
C ALA A 187 12.52 4.63 -11.26
N LYS A 188 13.23 4.05 -12.23
CA LYS A 188 12.60 3.26 -13.30
C LYS A 188 11.95 2.00 -12.77
N GLY A 189 12.53 1.38 -11.74
CA GLY A 189 11.95 0.24 -11.03
C GLY A 189 10.67 0.61 -10.30
N ILE A 190 10.61 1.77 -9.63
CA ILE A 190 9.40 2.33 -9.02
C ILE A 190 8.31 2.48 -10.09
N ALA A 191 8.61 3.18 -11.18
CA ALA A 191 7.65 3.40 -12.27
C ALA A 191 7.16 2.08 -12.89
N LEU A 192 8.07 1.10 -13.09
CA LEU A 192 7.73 -0.24 -13.58
C LEU A 192 6.73 -0.96 -12.65
N ASN A 193 6.98 -0.90 -11.34
CA ASN A 193 6.11 -1.52 -10.34
C ASN A 193 4.74 -0.84 -10.28
N ASN A 194 4.72 0.49 -10.30
CA ASN A 194 3.49 1.27 -10.22
C ASN A 194 2.57 1.01 -11.42
N LEU A 195 3.11 1.02 -12.64
CA LEU A 195 2.36 0.66 -13.85
C LEU A 195 1.85 -0.79 -13.76
N ARG A 196 2.72 -1.73 -13.34
CA ARG A 196 2.34 -3.13 -13.24
C ARG A 196 1.27 -3.37 -12.17
N TYR A 197 1.36 -2.69 -11.05
CA TYR A 197 0.36 -2.75 -9.99
C TYR A 197 -0.99 -2.23 -10.50
N ALA A 198 -1.02 -1.08 -11.16
CA ALA A 198 -2.24 -0.53 -11.75
C ALA A 198 -2.86 -1.47 -12.80
N ASP A 199 -2.05 -2.11 -13.66
CA ASP A 199 -2.49 -3.11 -14.63
C ASP A 199 -3.17 -4.34 -13.99
N THR A 200 -2.79 -4.69 -12.74
CA THR A 200 -3.36 -5.84 -12.03
C THR A 200 -4.63 -5.50 -11.24
N MET A 201 -4.92 -4.22 -11.07
CA MET A 201 -6.12 -3.77 -10.37
C MET A 201 -7.37 -4.03 -11.21
N PRO A 202 -8.49 -4.41 -10.58
CA PRO A 202 -9.72 -4.71 -11.29
C PRO A 202 -10.28 -3.47 -11.96
N GLU A 203 -10.96 -3.67 -13.08
CA GLU A 203 -11.72 -2.64 -13.80
C GLU A 203 -12.97 -2.26 -13.00
N ILE A 204 -13.47 -1.02 -13.20
CA ILE A 204 -14.58 -0.46 -12.40
C ILE A 204 -15.81 -1.35 -12.45
N THR A 205 -16.25 -1.79 -13.64
CA THR A 205 -17.44 -2.64 -13.78
C THR A 205 -17.22 -4.03 -13.19
N GLU A 206 -15.99 -4.52 -13.15
CA GLU A 206 -15.64 -5.76 -12.47
C GLU A 206 -15.81 -5.60 -10.95
N MET A 207 -15.34 -4.50 -10.34
CA MET A 207 -15.54 -4.22 -8.93
C MET A 207 -17.03 -4.11 -8.56
N ILE A 208 -17.83 -3.43 -9.40
CA ILE A 208 -19.28 -3.33 -9.25
C ILE A 208 -19.93 -4.72 -9.28
N ASN A 209 -19.59 -5.54 -10.27
CA ASN A 209 -20.13 -6.90 -10.46
C ASN A 209 -19.74 -7.83 -9.30
N ARG A 210 -18.55 -7.67 -8.75
CA ARG A 210 -18.05 -8.38 -7.57
C ARG A 210 -18.61 -7.83 -6.25
N LYS A 211 -19.45 -6.80 -6.30
CA LYS A 211 -20.09 -6.17 -5.14
C LYS A 211 -19.09 -5.62 -4.11
N TYR A 212 -18.04 -4.98 -4.60
CA TYR A 212 -17.17 -4.19 -3.71
C TYR A 212 -17.99 -3.07 -3.06
N TYR A 213 -17.62 -2.69 -1.85
CA TYR A 213 -18.24 -1.54 -1.20
C TYR A 213 -17.90 -0.26 -1.96
N ASP A 214 -18.87 0.65 -2.09
CA ASP A 214 -18.76 1.85 -2.92
C ASP A 214 -17.51 2.68 -2.61
N HIS A 215 -17.24 2.95 -1.32
CA HIS A 215 -16.03 3.64 -0.90
C HIS A 215 -14.75 2.87 -1.27
N SER A 216 -14.78 1.54 -1.25
CA SER A 216 -13.64 0.71 -1.64
C SER A 216 -13.36 0.78 -3.14
N ILE A 217 -14.38 0.93 -3.97
CA ILE A 217 -14.20 1.16 -5.42
C ILE A 217 -13.44 2.48 -5.62
N VAL A 218 -13.90 3.56 -4.99
CA VAL A 218 -13.21 4.87 -5.11
C VAL A 218 -11.78 4.79 -4.61
N VAL A 219 -11.53 4.16 -3.44
CA VAL A 219 -10.15 3.98 -2.92
C VAL A 219 -9.28 3.19 -3.91
N ASN A 220 -9.81 2.17 -4.59
CA ASN A 220 -9.07 1.45 -5.63
C ASN A 220 -8.73 2.35 -6.83
N LEU A 221 -9.62 3.24 -7.24
CA LEU A 221 -9.33 4.21 -8.30
C LEU A 221 -8.24 5.21 -7.89
N LEU A 222 -8.25 5.63 -6.62
CA LEU A 222 -7.22 6.52 -6.07
C LEU A 222 -5.83 5.85 -6.09
N ILE A 223 -5.74 4.57 -5.72
CA ILE A 223 -4.48 3.81 -5.80
C ILE A 223 -3.96 3.78 -7.26
N GLN A 224 -4.82 3.48 -8.22
CA GLN A 224 -4.46 3.42 -9.63
C GLN A 224 -3.97 4.79 -10.12
N TYR A 225 -4.72 5.85 -9.81
CA TYR A 225 -4.36 7.21 -10.21
C TYR A 225 -3.03 7.66 -9.60
N VAL A 226 -2.84 7.51 -8.30
CA VAL A 226 -1.62 7.95 -7.62
C VAL A 226 -0.38 7.21 -8.14
N ARG A 227 -0.54 5.91 -8.44
CA ARG A 227 0.59 5.10 -8.94
C ARG A 227 0.88 5.27 -10.43
N ALA A 228 -0.14 5.37 -11.28
CA ALA A 228 0.04 5.32 -12.72
C ALA A 228 -0.50 6.54 -13.48
N HIS A 229 -1.16 7.48 -12.78
CA HIS A 229 -1.89 8.63 -13.38
C HIS A 229 -2.98 8.23 -14.39
N GLU A 230 -3.43 6.98 -14.30
CA GLU A 230 -4.50 6.43 -15.12
C GLU A 230 -5.29 5.40 -14.30
N VAL A 231 -6.49 5.05 -14.75
CA VAL A 231 -7.36 4.07 -14.10
C VAL A 231 -7.90 3.05 -15.10
N ASN A 232 -8.09 1.82 -14.65
CA ASN A 232 -8.69 0.74 -15.41
C ASN A 232 -10.18 1.01 -15.61
N ASN A 233 -10.54 1.60 -16.75
CA ASN A 233 -11.91 1.89 -17.17
C ASN A 233 -12.14 1.46 -18.62
N LEU A 234 -11.85 0.20 -18.92
CA LEU A 234 -11.94 -0.35 -20.28
C LEU A 234 -13.38 -0.41 -20.80
N SER A 235 -14.37 -0.54 -19.91
CA SER A 235 -15.79 -0.51 -20.25
C SER A 235 -16.31 0.89 -20.56
N GLY A 236 -15.55 1.94 -20.29
CA GLY A 236 -16.01 3.33 -20.43
C GLY A 236 -17.09 3.71 -19.41
N TYR A 237 -17.01 3.15 -18.19
CA TYR A 237 -17.94 3.50 -17.12
C TYR A 237 -17.94 5.02 -16.88
N THR A 238 -19.13 5.59 -16.76
CA THR A 238 -19.39 6.97 -16.37
C THR A 238 -20.35 6.96 -15.17
N GLY A 239 -20.08 7.77 -14.17
CA GLY A 239 -20.96 7.89 -12.98
C GLY A 239 -20.18 8.15 -11.70
N GLU A 240 -20.85 7.99 -10.56
CA GLU A 240 -20.46 8.46 -9.24
C GLU A 240 -19.00 8.16 -8.88
N PHE A 241 -18.47 6.98 -9.18
CA PHE A 241 -17.10 6.61 -8.79
C PHE A 241 -16.03 7.39 -9.56
N ILE A 242 -16.20 7.55 -10.87
CA ILE A 242 -15.30 8.34 -11.72
C ILE A 242 -15.43 9.83 -11.41
N ASP A 243 -16.67 10.32 -11.18
CA ASP A 243 -16.91 11.72 -10.84
C ASP A 243 -16.18 12.08 -9.52
N LYS A 244 -16.24 11.19 -8.52
CA LYS A 244 -15.50 11.36 -7.27
C LYS A 244 -13.99 11.36 -7.48
N LEU A 245 -13.44 10.47 -8.31
CA LEU A 245 -12.03 10.50 -8.64
C LEU A 245 -11.62 11.87 -9.21
N TYR A 246 -12.35 12.39 -10.22
CA TYR A 246 -12.04 13.69 -10.82
C TYR A 246 -12.14 14.85 -9.82
N GLU A 247 -13.07 14.78 -8.88
CA GLU A 247 -13.18 15.76 -7.81
C GLU A 247 -11.95 15.75 -6.88
N TYR A 248 -11.37 14.57 -6.62
CA TYR A 248 -10.26 14.41 -5.67
C TYR A 248 -8.87 14.66 -6.26
N ILE A 249 -8.70 14.52 -7.59
CA ILE A 249 -7.41 14.71 -8.26
C ILE A 249 -6.69 16.00 -7.83
N PRO A 250 -7.32 17.19 -7.81
CA PRO A 250 -6.62 18.41 -7.41
C PRO A 250 -6.08 18.35 -5.97
N TRP A 251 -6.79 17.73 -5.03
CA TRP A 251 -6.35 17.61 -3.63
C TRP A 251 -5.22 16.60 -3.49
N ILE A 252 -5.28 15.51 -4.28
CA ILE A 252 -4.24 14.49 -4.33
C ILE A 252 -2.95 15.10 -4.88
N ASP A 253 -3.01 15.72 -6.04
CA ASP A 253 -1.82 16.27 -6.71
C ASP A 253 -1.17 17.37 -5.85
N GLU A 254 -1.95 18.26 -5.25
CA GLU A 254 -1.43 19.28 -4.34
C GLU A 254 -0.70 18.63 -3.15
N SER A 255 -1.28 17.61 -2.53
CA SER A 255 -0.73 16.98 -1.33
C SER A 255 0.45 16.06 -1.59
N VAL A 256 0.47 15.36 -2.73
CA VAL A 256 1.54 14.42 -3.11
C VAL A 256 2.82 15.15 -3.51
N TYR A 257 2.73 16.38 -4.01
CA TYR A 257 3.91 17.18 -4.35
C TYR A 257 4.30 18.21 -3.28
N ASP A 258 3.59 18.24 -2.14
CA ASP A 258 3.94 19.10 -1.01
C ASP A 258 4.90 18.37 -0.03
N ASP A 259 5.96 19.06 0.36
CA ASP A 259 6.93 18.56 1.36
C ASP A 259 6.35 18.51 2.79
N ASP A 260 5.26 19.25 3.08
CA ASP A 260 4.58 19.17 4.38
C ASP A 260 3.64 17.97 4.44
N ALA A 261 3.99 16.96 5.26
CA ALA A 261 3.17 15.78 5.47
C ALA A 261 1.74 16.07 5.98
N ARG A 262 1.49 17.28 6.55
CA ARG A 262 0.15 17.69 6.99
C ARG A 262 -0.80 17.89 5.81
N SER A 263 -0.30 18.31 4.66
CA SER A 263 -1.11 18.45 3.43
C SER A 263 -1.74 17.11 3.03
N ARG A 264 -1.00 16.00 3.16
CA ARG A 264 -1.52 14.64 2.92
C ARG A 264 -2.58 14.24 3.95
N CYS A 265 -2.40 14.61 5.22
CA CYS A 265 -3.43 14.39 6.25
C CYS A 265 -4.71 15.21 5.95
N GLU A 266 -4.57 16.46 5.51
CA GLU A 266 -5.71 17.32 5.15
C GLU A 266 -6.46 16.77 3.93
N ALA A 267 -5.75 16.33 2.89
CA ALA A 267 -6.35 15.69 1.73
C ALA A 267 -7.08 14.39 2.11
N ALA A 268 -6.45 13.53 2.91
CA ALA A 268 -7.07 12.30 3.41
C ALA A 268 -8.34 12.58 4.21
N ASN A 269 -8.33 13.57 5.11
CA ASN A 269 -9.51 13.97 5.88
C ASN A 269 -10.64 14.49 4.99
N ARG A 270 -10.31 15.29 3.98
CA ARG A 270 -11.28 15.86 3.06
C ARG A 270 -11.96 14.78 2.24
N ILE A 271 -11.18 13.85 1.70
CA ILE A 271 -11.69 12.68 0.97
C ILE A 271 -12.53 11.80 1.90
N LEU A 272 -12.07 11.55 3.13
CA LEU A 272 -12.78 10.73 4.12
C LEU A 272 -14.17 11.30 4.44
N VAL A 273 -14.27 12.62 4.64
CA VAL A 273 -15.54 13.32 4.89
C VAL A 273 -16.48 13.18 3.69
N ASP A 274 -15.96 13.34 2.48
CA ASP A 274 -16.77 13.27 1.27
C ASP A 274 -17.21 11.84 0.93
N LEU A 275 -16.44 10.83 1.32
CA LEU A 275 -16.79 9.41 1.17
C LEU A 275 -17.78 8.92 2.25
N TRP A 276 -18.12 9.70 3.25
CA TRP A 276 -18.98 9.26 4.36
C TRP A 276 -20.29 8.60 3.92
N PRO A 277 -21.07 9.17 2.98
CA PRO A 277 -22.30 8.52 2.51
C PRO A 277 -22.07 7.14 1.87
N MET A 278 -20.95 6.96 1.16
CA MET A 278 -20.61 5.68 0.57
C MET A 278 -20.17 4.65 1.63
N MET A 279 -19.46 5.09 2.68
CA MET A 279 -19.11 4.22 3.81
C MET A 279 -20.35 3.75 4.57
N GLN A 280 -21.32 4.64 4.82
CA GLN A 280 -22.57 4.30 5.48
C GLN A 280 -23.35 3.18 4.79
N ARG A 281 -23.30 3.10 3.45
CA ARG A 281 -24.01 2.07 2.66
C ARG A 281 -23.59 0.62 3.01
N CYS A 282 -22.40 0.42 3.59
CA CYS A 282 -21.92 -0.92 3.93
C CYS A 282 -22.12 -1.32 5.40
N PHE A 283 -22.53 -0.42 6.29
CA PHE A 283 -22.55 -0.67 7.73
C PHE A 283 -23.48 -1.83 8.13
N ASP A 284 -24.69 -1.88 7.59
CA ASP A 284 -25.64 -2.96 7.94
C ASP A 284 -25.13 -4.33 7.50
N ALA A 285 -24.58 -4.40 6.29
CA ALA A 285 -23.99 -5.65 5.80
C ALA A 285 -22.80 -6.12 6.65
N LEU A 286 -22.01 -5.19 7.19
CA LEU A 286 -20.89 -5.50 8.07
C LEU A 286 -21.33 -5.89 9.47
N ARG A 287 -22.35 -5.23 10.03
CA ARG A 287 -22.96 -5.62 11.32
C ARG A 287 -23.51 -7.04 11.25
N ASP A 288 -24.18 -7.40 10.17
CA ASP A 288 -24.72 -8.75 9.99
C ASP A 288 -23.60 -9.80 9.86
N LYS A 289 -22.52 -9.51 9.15
CA LYS A 289 -21.32 -10.38 9.10
C LYS A 289 -20.69 -10.56 10.49
N GLN A 290 -20.57 -9.50 11.28
CA GLN A 290 -20.02 -9.60 12.64
C GLN A 290 -20.89 -10.48 13.53
N LYS A 291 -22.22 -10.32 13.49
CA LYS A 291 -23.16 -11.17 14.25
C LYS A 291 -23.03 -12.63 13.87
N GLN A 292 -22.95 -12.94 12.56
CA GLN A 292 -22.75 -14.30 12.09
C GLN A 292 -21.43 -14.92 12.55
N ALA A 293 -20.33 -14.16 12.47
CA ALA A 293 -19.03 -14.61 12.94
C ALA A 293 -19.02 -14.89 14.46
N GLN A 294 -19.68 -14.05 15.27
CA GLN A 294 -19.82 -14.26 16.71
C GLN A 294 -20.63 -15.52 17.03
N GLN A 295 -21.72 -15.78 16.31
CA GLN A 295 -22.55 -16.99 16.47
C GLN A 295 -21.75 -18.25 16.13
N GLN A 296 -20.98 -18.25 15.05
CA GLN A 296 -20.11 -19.37 14.66
C GLN A 296 -19.02 -19.65 15.68
N ALA A 297 -18.39 -18.60 16.23
CA ALA A 297 -17.37 -18.73 17.27
C ALA A 297 -17.93 -19.32 18.57
N GLN A 298 -19.16 -18.97 18.94
CA GLN A 298 -19.86 -19.54 20.11
C GLN A 298 -20.22 -21.01 19.90
N GLN A 299 -20.57 -21.42 18.68
CA GLN A 299 -20.91 -22.83 18.36
C GLN A 299 -19.67 -23.73 18.26
N SER A 300 -18.50 -23.17 17.93
CA SER A 300 -17.24 -23.91 17.79
C SER A 300 -16.44 -24.03 19.10
N SER A 301 -16.88 -23.43 20.20
CA SER A 301 -16.23 -23.58 21.50
C SER A 301 -16.52 -25.00 22.07
N PRO A 302 -15.49 -25.84 22.33
CA PRO A 302 -15.72 -27.17 22.85
C PRO A 302 -16.36 -27.09 24.24
N VAL A 303 -17.52 -27.77 24.39
CA VAL A 303 -18.18 -27.99 25.70
C VAL A 303 -17.19 -28.75 26.57
N SER A 304 -16.59 -28.08 27.54
CA SER A 304 -15.75 -28.72 28.56
C SER A 304 -16.64 -29.63 29.44
N TYR A 305 -16.62 -30.93 29.15
CA TYR A 305 -17.19 -31.93 30.06
C TYR A 305 -16.31 -32.01 31.29
N THR A 306 -16.68 -31.30 32.32
CA THR A 306 -16.20 -31.59 33.68
C THR A 306 -16.80 -32.93 34.15
N HIS A 307 -16.02 -34.03 33.98
CA HIS A 307 -16.30 -35.28 34.68
C HIS A 307 -16.09 -35.07 36.20
N LEU A 308 -17.18 -34.87 36.92
CA LEU A 308 -17.24 -35.13 38.34
C LEU A 308 -17.06 -36.65 38.54
N ARG A 309 -15.91 -37.06 39.10
CA ARG A 309 -15.74 -38.35 39.73
C ARG A 309 -16.15 -38.21 41.18
N ALA A 310 -17.20 -38.98 41.54
CA ALA A 310 -17.55 -39.31 42.91
C ALA A 310 -16.55 -40.33 43.49
#